data_b55db71b94d2219f114b2ae767397855
#
_entry.id   b55db71b94d2219f114b2ae767397855
#
_cell.length_a   1.000
_cell.length_b   1.000
_cell.length_c   1.000
_cell.angle_alpha   90.00
_cell.angle_beta   90.00
_cell.angle_gamma   90.00
#
_symmetry.space_group_name_H-M   'P 1'
#
loop_
_entity.id
_entity.type
_entity.pdbx_description
1 polymer ?
#
loop_
_entity_poly.entity_id
_entity_poly.type
_entity_poly.pdbx_seq_one_letter_code
_entity_poly.pdbx_strand_id
1 'polypeptide(L)'
;MFENGIHLSAEIYRDLPENVQRLDVRERWEFDLAHIQGAILIPLGELADRAGELDPSRPVAAYCHHGTRSLYALRFLQGAGFTDLAHLAGGIDAYSRLDPSIPRY
;
A
#
# COMPACT_ATOMS: atom_id res chain seq x y z
N MET A 1 2.27 -15.19 2.50
CA MET A 1 2.62 -14.40 3.71
C MET A 1 1.39 -13.76 4.37
N PHE A 2 0.55 -13.06 3.60
CA PHE A 2 -0.56 -12.32 4.19
C PHE A 2 -1.92 -12.98 4.06
N GLU A 3 -2.14 -13.83 3.09
CA GLU A 3 -3.47 -14.17 2.62
C GLU A 3 -4.19 -12.90 2.13
N ASN A 4 -5.44 -12.99 1.70
CA ASN A 4 -6.12 -11.85 1.11
C ASN A 4 -6.73 -10.96 2.20
N GLY A 5 -6.45 -9.65 2.11
CA GLY A 5 -7.17 -8.64 2.88
C GLY A 5 -6.76 -8.51 4.34
N ILE A 6 -5.53 -8.85 4.71
CA ILE A 6 -5.04 -8.66 6.07
C ILE A 6 -4.84 -7.17 6.36
N HIS A 7 -5.28 -6.74 7.54
CA HIS A 7 -5.10 -5.39 8.04
C HIS A 7 -3.83 -5.34 8.89
N LEU A 8 -2.83 -4.58 8.45
CA LEU A 8 -1.55 -4.46 9.14
C LEU A 8 -1.48 -3.18 9.95
N SER A 9 -0.95 -3.27 11.17
CA SER A 9 -0.63 -2.06 11.94
C SER A 9 0.56 -1.34 11.31
N ALA A 10 0.77 -0.07 11.69
CA ALA A 10 1.93 0.70 11.23
C ALA A 10 3.24 0.02 11.62
N GLU A 11 3.33 -0.54 12.83
CA GLU A 11 4.52 -1.23 13.31
C GLU A 11 4.86 -2.45 12.47
N ILE A 12 3.86 -3.27 12.16
CA ILE A 12 4.04 -4.45 11.31
C ILE A 12 4.43 -4.01 9.90
N TYR A 13 3.76 -2.99 9.36
CA TYR A 13 4.05 -2.48 8.02
C TYR A 13 5.49 -1.98 7.91
N ARG A 14 5.96 -1.25 8.92
CA ARG A 14 7.33 -0.75 8.95
C ARG A 14 8.35 -1.89 8.83
N ASP A 15 8.09 -3.00 9.49
CA ASP A 15 9.05 -4.10 9.61
C ASP A 15 8.88 -5.18 8.54
N LEU A 16 8.06 -4.94 7.52
CA LEU A 16 7.88 -5.90 6.43
C LEU A 16 9.20 -6.15 5.68
N PRO A 17 9.44 -7.39 5.24
CA PRO A 17 10.67 -7.71 4.50
C PRO A 17 10.68 -7.07 3.11
N GLU A 18 11.86 -7.01 2.51
CA GLU A 18 12.08 -6.31 1.23
C GLU A 18 11.35 -6.93 0.05
N ASN A 19 11.03 -8.23 0.12
CA ASN A 19 10.31 -8.87 -0.99
C ASN A 19 8.84 -8.43 -1.08
N VAL A 20 8.32 -7.74 -0.06
CA VAL A 20 6.96 -7.19 -0.10
C VAL A 20 6.94 -5.95 -0.97
N GLN A 21 6.03 -5.91 -1.92
CA GLN A 21 5.81 -4.74 -2.76
C GLN A 21 4.93 -3.76 -2.01
N ARG A 22 5.49 -2.64 -1.58
CA ARG A 22 4.75 -1.58 -0.90
C ARG A 22 4.10 -0.71 -1.94
N LEU A 23 2.78 -0.75 -2.02
CA LEU A 23 2.01 -0.09 -3.07
C LEU A 23 1.29 1.12 -2.50
N ASP A 24 1.64 2.31 -3.00
CA ASP A 24 0.95 3.55 -2.69
C ASP A 24 -0.11 3.80 -3.76
N VAL A 25 -1.38 3.82 -3.36
CA VAL A 25 -2.50 4.01 -4.29
C VAL A 25 -3.11 5.42 -4.22
N ARG A 26 -2.37 6.36 -3.63
CA ARG A 26 -2.78 7.76 -3.55
C ARG A 26 -2.45 8.49 -4.85
N GLU A 27 -2.74 9.79 -4.89
CA GLU A 27 -2.42 10.64 -6.03
C GLU A 27 -0.96 11.06 -5.98
N ARG A 28 -0.42 11.46 -7.13
CA ARG A 28 0.98 11.90 -7.25
C ARG A 28 1.31 13.05 -6.30
N TRP A 29 0.41 14.01 -6.15
CA TRP A 29 0.68 15.14 -5.26
C TRP A 29 0.80 14.71 -3.80
N GLU A 30 0.04 13.69 -3.39
CA GLU A 30 0.15 13.12 -2.04
C GLU A 30 1.51 12.44 -1.86
N PHE A 31 1.92 11.66 -2.84
CA PHE A 31 3.21 10.98 -2.83
C PHE A 31 4.38 11.98 -2.73
N ASP A 32 4.31 13.07 -3.50
CA ASP A 32 5.37 14.08 -3.48
C ASP A 32 5.42 14.83 -2.15
N LEU A 33 4.28 14.97 -1.49
CA LEU A 33 4.20 15.62 -0.18
C LEU A 33 4.79 14.73 0.93
N ALA A 34 4.44 13.46 0.94
CA ALA A 34 4.89 12.50 1.93
C ALA A 34 4.66 11.09 1.41
N HIS A 35 5.63 10.19 1.56
CA HIS A 35 5.43 8.78 1.20
C HIS A 35 6.33 7.88 2.05
N ILE A 36 5.99 6.61 2.10
CA ILE A 36 6.78 5.61 2.79
C ILE A 36 7.93 5.20 1.87
N GLN A 37 9.15 5.16 2.39
CA GLN A 37 10.33 4.82 1.61
C GLN A 37 10.18 3.45 0.95
N GLY A 38 10.58 3.36 -0.31
CA GLY A 38 10.50 2.12 -1.09
C GLY A 38 9.14 1.86 -1.71
N ALA A 39 8.18 2.75 -1.55
CA ALA A 39 6.84 2.56 -2.12
C ALA A 39 6.84 2.75 -3.64
N ILE A 40 6.00 1.93 -4.29
CA ILE A 40 5.69 2.04 -5.71
C ILE A 40 4.38 2.81 -5.81
N LEU A 41 4.37 3.94 -6.52
CA LEU A 41 3.16 4.73 -6.71
C LEU A 41 2.39 4.25 -7.93
N ILE A 42 1.18 3.76 -7.70
CA ILE A 42 0.19 3.51 -8.76
C ILE A 42 -1.14 4.04 -8.22
N PRO A 43 -1.57 5.24 -8.61
CA PRO A 43 -2.85 5.77 -8.15
C PRO A 43 -4.01 4.80 -8.40
N LEU A 44 -4.96 4.76 -7.49
CA LEU A 44 -6.07 3.80 -7.58
C LEU A 44 -6.77 3.85 -8.94
N GLY A 45 -6.96 5.06 -9.50
CA GLY A 45 -7.59 5.23 -10.81
C GLY A 45 -6.78 4.69 -11.99
N GLU A 46 -5.49 4.42 -11.80
CA GLU A 46 -4.60 3.89 -12.82
C GLU A 46 -4.27 2.41 -12.61
N LEU A 47 -4.76 1.82 -11.53
CA LEU A 47 -4.36 0.47 -11.15
C LEU A 47 -4.77 -0.57 -12.20
N ALA A 48 -5.93 -0.40 -12.82
CA ALA A 48 -6.40 -1.33 -13.85
C ALA A 48 -5.43 -1.39 -15.03
N ASP A 49 -4.83 -0.27 -15.41
CA ASP A 49 -3.90 -0.19 -16.54
C ASP A 49 -2.48 -0.57 -16.15
N ARG A 50 -2.12 -0.44 -14.88
CA ARG A 50 -0.73 -0.52 -14.43
C ARG A 50 -0.44 -1.67 -13.47
N ALA A 51 -1.42 -2.54 -13.19
CA ALA A 51 -1.20 -3.68 -12.29
C ALA A 51 -0.09 -4.61 -12.80
N GLY A 52 0.20 -4.61 -14.10
CA GLY A 52 1.30 -5.36 -14.67
C GLY A 52 2.70 -4.90 -14.22
N GLU A 53 2.81 -3.74 -13.58
CA GLU A 53 4.06 -3.29 -12.97
C GLU A 53 4.34 -4.01 -11.65
N LEU A 54 3.37 -4.73 -11.11
CA LEU A 54 3.51 -5.52 -9.89
C LEU A 54 3.71 -6.99 -10.24
N ASP A 55 4.43 -7.70 -9.37
CA ASP A 55 4.66 -9.12 -9.53
C ASP A 55 3.60 -9.91 -8.74
N PRO A 56 2.69 -10.67 -9.40
CA PRO A 56 1.64 -11.39 -8.70
C PRO A 56 2.17 -12.57 -7.85
N SER A 57 3.42 -12.98 -8.05
CA SER A 57 4.03 -14.04 -7.24
C SER A 57 4.63 -13.54 -5.93
N ARG A 58 4.64 -12.21 -5.71
CA ARG A 58 5.21 -11.60 -4.49
C ARG A 58 4.10 -10.93 -3.68
N PRO A 59 4.25 -10.87 -2.34
CA PRO A 59 3.26 -10.18 -1.51
C PRO A 59 3.14 -8.69 -1.87
N VAL A 60 1.92 -8.17 -1.80
CA VAL A 60 1.65 -6.74 -1.98
C VAL A 60 1.00 -6.18 -0.72
N ALA A 61 1.59 -5.12 -0.18
CA ALA A 61 1.04 -4.40 0.96
C ALA A 61 0.72 -2.96 0.51
N ALA A 62 -0.56 -2.68 0.33
CA ALA A 62 -1.03 -1.40 -0.17
C ALA A 62 -1.28 -0.41 0.97
N TYR A 63 -1.14 0.89 0.67
CA TYR A 63 -1.58 1.92 1.62
C TYR A 63 -2.15 3.12 0.88
N CYS A 64 -2.93 3.90 1.61
CA CYS A 64 -3.43 5.20 1.16
C CYS A 64 -3.36 6.18 2.34
N HIS A 65 -4.21 7.22 2.37
CA HIS A 65 -4.13 8.21 3.45
C HIS A 65 -4.66 7.62 4.78
N HIS A 66 -5.87 7.05 4.78
CA HIS A 66 -6.55 6.54 5.98
C HIS A 66 -6.97 5.08 5.92
N GLY A 67 -6.79 4.39 4.78
CA GLY A 67 -7.10 2.96 4.66
C GLY A 67 -8.30 2.60 3.78
N THR A 68 -9.02 3.56 3.23
CA THR A 68 -10.20 3.28 2.39
C THR A 68 -9.83 2.90 0.96
N ARG A 69 -9.03 3.74 0.29
CA ARG A 69 -8.61 3.49 -1.10
C ARG A 69 -7.80 2.21 -1.22
N SER A 70 -6.97 1.91 -0.23
CA SER A 70 -6.16 0.69 -0.24
C SER A 70 -7.01 -0.58 -0.17
N LEU A 71 -8.15 -0.56 0.51
CA LEU A 71 -9.06 -1.71 0.51
C LEU A 71 -9.66 -1.94 -0.87
N TYR A 72 -10.04 -0.88 -1.60
CA TYR A 72 -10.50 -1.03 -2.98
C TYR A 72 -9.40 -1.59 -3.88
N ALA A 73 -8.16 -1.14 -3.67
CA ALA A 73 -7.03 -1.66 -4.41
C ALA A 73 -6.85 -3.17 -4.20
N LEU A 74 -6.99 -3.65 -2.96
CA LEU A 74 -6.89 -5.08 -2.67
C LEU A 74 -7.96 -5.88 -3.39
N ARG A 75 -9.19 -5.39 -3.42
CA ARG A 75 -10.30 -6.05 -4.13
C ARG A 75 -10.00 -6.17 -5.61
N PHE A 76 -9.49 -5.10 -6.22
CA PHE A 76 -9.11 -5.13 -7.61
C PHE A 76 -8.00 -6.14 -7.87
N LEU A 77 -6.94 -6.10 -7.08
CA LEU A 77 -5.80 -7.00 -7.24
C LEU A 77 -6.20 -8.47 -7.03
N GLN A 78 -7.08 -8.75 -6.10
CA GLN A 78 -7.60 -10.09 -5.89
C GLN A 78 -8.30 -10.61 -7.16
N GLY A 79 -9.12 -9.79 -7.79
CA GLY A 79 -9.78 -10.13 -9.05
C GLY A 79 -8.80 -10.26 -10.21
N ALA A 80 -7.63 -9.66 -10.12
CA ALA A 80 -6.58 -9.72 -11.14
C ALA A 80 -5.59 -10.87 -10.91
N GLY A 81 -5.84 -11.75 -9.93
CA GLY A 81 -5.03 -12.94 -9.70
C GLY A 81 -3.96 -12.82 -8.62
N PHE A 82 -3.88 -11.70 -7.93
CA PHE A 82 -2.99 -11.57 -6.78
C PHE A 82 -3.61 -12.27 -5.57
N THR A 83 -2.81 -13.07 -4.84
CA THR A 83 -3.32 -13.89 -3.75
C THR A 83 -2.72 -13.56 -2.38
N ASP A 84 -1.62 -12.82 -2.34
CA ASP A 84 -0.92 -12.50 -1.10
C ASP A 84 -0.98 -10.99 -0.88
N LEU A 85 -2.07 -10.54 -0.26
CA LEU A 85 -2.46 -9.14 -0.21
C LEU A 85 -2.74 -8.68 1.21
N ALA A 86 -2.25 -7.49 1.55
CA ALA A 86 -2.55 -6.83 2.81
C ALA A 86 -2.57 -5.32 2.60
N HIS A 87 -3.07 -4.58 3.58
CA HIS A 87 -3.00 -3.13 3.54
C HIS A 87 -2.67 -2.56 4.92
N LEU A 88 -2.16 -1.33 4.92
CA LEU A 88 -1.84 -0.60 6.13
C LEU A 88 -3.11 -0.02 6.73
N ALA A 89 -3.53 -0.56 7.86
CA ALA A 89 -4.69 -0.06 8.58
C ALA A 89 -4.41 1.37 9.08
N GLY A 90 -5.34 2.27 8.84
CA GLY A 90 -5.16 3.68 9.18
C GLY A 90 -4.29 4.46 8.20
N GLY A 91 -3.69 3.80 7.20
CA GLY A 91 -2.93 4.44 6.14
C GLY A 91 -1.67 5.15 6.61
N ILE A 92 -1.14 6.01 5.73
CA ILE A 92 0.07 6.78 6.07
C ILE A 92 -0.17 7.72 7.25
N ASP A 93 -1.42 8.10 7.53
CA ASP A 93 -1.73 8.90 8.71
C ASP A 93 -1.33 8.16 10.00
N ALA A 94 -1.68 6.89 10.12
CA ALA A 94 -1.26 6.07 11.26
C ALA A 94 0.26 5.88 11.28
N TYR A 95 0.86 5.66 10.11
CA TYR A 95 2.30 5.47 9.98
C TYR A 95 3.08 6.73 10.38
N SER A 96 2.58 7.92 10.06
CA SER A 96 3.24 9.17 10.39
C SER A 96 3.35 9.42 11.90
N ARG A 97 2.47 8.81 12.69
CA ARG A 97 2.56 8.87 14.15
C ARG A 97 3.70 8.02 14.69
N LEU A 98 4.07 6.98 13.95
CA LEU A 98 5.18 6.11 14.30
C LEU A 98 6.51 6.68 13.81
N ASP A 99 6.51 7.34 12.65
CA ASP A 99 7.70 7.89 12.00
C ASP A 99 7.55 9.41 11.83
N PRO A 100 8.13 10.21 12.75
CA PRO A 100 7.98 11.67 12.69
C PRO A 100 8.67 12.32 11.48
N SER A 101 9.50 11.59 10.73
CA SER A 101 10.10 12.13 9.50
C SER A 101 9.09 12.26 8.37
N ILE A 102 7.91 11.61 8.48
CA ILE A 102 6.87 11.69 7.47
C ILE A 102 5.92 12.82 7.82
N PRO A 103 5.80 13.85 6.93
CA PRO A 103 4.86 14.94 7.15
C PRO A 103 3.41 14.45 7.20
N ARG A 104 2.63 15.02 8.09
CA ARG A 104 1.18 14.77 8.15
C ARG A 104 0.45 15.77 7.26
N TYR A 105 -0.66 15.31 6.68
CA TYR A 105 -1.46 16.16 5.81
C TYR A 105 -2.94 15.82 5.86
#